data_7654391ea1111bf8d634f93fe67204e1
#
_entry.id   7654391ea1111bf8d634f93fe67204e1
#
_cell.length_a   1.000
_cell.length_b   1.000
_cell.length_c   1.000
_cell.angle_alpha   90.00
_cell.angle_beta   90.00
_cell.angle_gamma   90.00
#
_symmetry.space_group_name_H-M   'P 1'
#
loop_
_entity.id
_entity.type
_entity.pdbx_description
1 polymer ?
#
loop_
_entity_poly.entity_id
_entity_poly.type
_entity_poly.pdbx_seq_one_letter_code
_entity_poly.pdbx_strand_id
1 'polypeptide(L)'
;MSPLPTSSIAYIFSEDKNNYLVTFDGQKYIIDSALDVIIEELDPEYFFRISRGSIVSMKAIDTITKQLGGRLRLEVHPAPSFEMTVSRSRVD
;
A
#
# COMPACT_ATOMS: atom_id res chain seq x y z
N MET A 1 15.30 -13.78 -14.20
CA MET A 1 15.05 -12.66 -13.31
C MET A 1 14.29 -13.15 -12.08
N SER A 2 14.83 -12.89 -10.93
CA SER A 2 14.12 -13.33 -9.73
C SER A 2 13.06 -12.31 -9.33
N PRO A 3 11.89 -12.78 -8.90
CA PRO A 3 10.86 -11.88 -8.41
C PRO A 3 11.30 -11.21 -7.11
N LEU A 4 10.78 -10.03 -6.88
CA LEU A 4 11.03 -9.34 -5.63
C LEU A 4 10.39 -10.13 -4.47
N PRO A 5 11.10 -10.31 -3.35
CA PRO A 5 10.47 -10.92 -2.19
C PRO A 5 9.38 -10.01 -1.63
N THR A 6 8.29 -10.61 -1.19
CA THR A 6 7.18 -9.82 -0.65
C THR A 6 7.60 -9.03 0.59
N SER A 7 8.60 -9.50 1.32
CA SER A 7 9.11 -8.78 2.48
C SER A 7 9.78 -7.46 2.14
N SER A 8 10.12 -7.24 0.85
CA SER A 8 10.71 -5.98 0.40
C SER A 8 9.67 -4.93 0.03
N ILE A 9 8.42 -5.32 -0.11
CA ILE A 9 7.35 -4.43 -0.56
C ILE A 9 6.87 -3.56 0.60
N ALA A 10 6.95 -2.24 0.41
CA ALA A 10 6.42 -1.30 1.38
C ALA A 10 4.94 -1.00 1.10
N TYR A 11 4.63 -0.64 -0.13
CA TYR A 11 3.25 -0.41 -0.52
C TYR A 11 3.10 -0.48 -2.04
N ILE A 12 1.85 -0.59 -2.48
CA ILE A 12 1.49 -0.63 -3.88
C ILE A 12 0.36 0.37 -4.08
N PHE A 13 0.43 1.17 -5.14
CA PHE A 13 -0.59 2.16 -5.40
C PHE A 13 -0.85 2.30 -6.89
N SER A 14 -2.01 2.88 -7.21
CA SER A 14 -2.47 3.10 -8.57
C SER A 14 -2.48 4.59 -8.86
N GLU A 15 -1.91 5.00 -9.99
CA GLU A 15 -1.88 6.40 -10.40
C GLU A 15 -1.82 6.46 -11.93
N ASP A 16 -2.65 7.31 -12.54
CA ASP A 16 -2.67 7.49 -14.00
C ASP A 16 -2.79 6.18 -14.77
N LYS A 17 -3.63 5.27 -14.29
CA LYS A 17 -3.91 3.96 -14.91
C LYS A 17 -2.75 2.98 -14.84
N ASN A 18 -1.70 3.32 -14.12
CA ASN A 18 -0.58 2.42 -13.86
C ASN A 18 -0.59 1.99 -12.41
N ASN A 19 -0.09 0.79 -12.16
CA ASN A 19 0.10 0.29 -10.80
C ASN A 19 1.59 0.30 -10.49
N TYR A 20 1.93 0.80 -9.32
CA TYR A 20 3.31 0.95 -8.88
C TYR A 20 3.54 0.19 -7.59
N LEU A 21 4.71 -0.40 -7.50
CA LEU A 21 5.16 -1.10 -6.30
C LEU A 21 6.37 -0.36 -5.75
N VAL A 22 6.35 -0.02 -4.47
CA VAL A 22 7.46 0.68 -3.81
C VAL A 22 8.06 -0.24 -2.76
N THR A 23 9.38 -0.38 -2.79
CA THR A 23 10.10 -1.21 -1.84
C THR A 23 10.60 -0.37 -0.68
N PHE A 24 11.04 -1.05 0.40
CA PHE A 24 11.53 -0.34 1.59
C PHE A 24 12.79 0.48 1.34
N ASP A 25 13.56 0.11 0.31
CA ASP A 25 14.75 0.87 -0.05
C ASP A 25 14.46 2.06 -0.98
N GLY A 26 13.20 2.34 -1.23
CA GLY A 26 12.79 3.50 -2.00
C GLY A 26 12.68 3.29 -3.50
N GLN A 27 12.83 2.08 -3.98
CA GLN A 27 12.70 1.78 -5.40
C GLN A 27 11.24 1.69 -5.80
N LYS A 28 10.93 2.20 -6.99
CA LYS A 28 9.57 2.21 -7.51
C LYS A 28 9.54 1.43 -8.82
N TYR A 29 8.61 0.50 -8.90
CA TYR A 29 8.47 -0.36 -10.07
C TYR A 29 7.05 -0.27 -10.62
N ILE A 30 6.93 -0.32 -11.94
CA ILE A 30 5.63 -0.40 -12.61
C ILE A 30 5.27 -1.88 -12.73
N ILE A 31 4.04 -2.22 -12.37
CA ILE A 31 3.56 -3.60 -12.45
C ILE A 31 2.32 -3.65 -13.34
N ASP A 32 2.18 -4.77 -14.06
CA ASP A 32 1.08 -4.96 -15.01
C ASP A 32 -0.16 -5.58 -14.41
N SER A 33 -0.06 -6.11 -13.20
CA SER A 33 -1.18 -6.81 -12.56
C SER A 33 -2.13 -5.83 -11.88
N ALA A 34 -3.41 -6.18 -11.88
CA ALA A 34 -4.40 -5.40 -11.14
C ALA A 34 -4.21 -5.60 -9.64
N LEU A 35 -4.57 -4.58 -8.85
CA LEU A 35 -4.44 -4.67 -7.40
C LEU A 35 -5.30 -5.78 -6.81
N ASP A 36 -6.46 -6.05 -7.40
CA ASP A 36 -7.33 -7.14 -6.95
C ASP A 36 -6.66 -8.50 -7.05
N VAL A 37 -5.81 -8.67 -8.06
CA VAL A 37 -5.06 -9.91 -8.25
C VAL A 37 -3.87 -9.96 -7.30
N ILE A 38 -3.17 -8.84 -7.17
CA ILE A 38 -1.97 -8.76 -6.33
C ILE A 38 -2.30 -9.04 -4.88
N ILE A 39 -3.39 -8.48 -4.37
CA ILE A 39 -3.75 -8.65 -2.96
C ILE A 39 -4.00 -10.12 -2.60
N GLU A 40 -4.46 -10.91 -3.56
CA GLU A 40 -4.68 -12.33 -3.33
C GLU A 40 -3.37 -13.12 -3.19
N GLU A 41 -2.29 -12.58 -3.75
CA GLU A 41 -0.98 -13.22 -3.69
C GLU A 41 -0.17 -12.78 -2.46
N LEU A 42 -0.62 -11.74 -1.76
CA LEU A 42 0.05 -11.22 -0.59
C LEU A 42 -0.54 -11.79 0.68
N ASP A 43 0.30 -11.88 1.72
CA ASP A 43 -0.14 -12.38 3.02
C ASP A 43 -1.07 -11.38 3.69
N PRO A 44 -2.33 -11.74 3.95
CA PRO A 44 -3.28 -10.81 4.55
C PRO A 44 -2.93 -10.41 5.98
N GLU A 45 -2.01 -11.09 6.63
CA GLU A 45 -1.54 -10.70 7.95
C GLU A 45 -0.59 -9.50 7.89
N TYR A 46 0.05 -9.28 6.74
CA TYR A 46 1.06 -8.22 6.60
C TYR A 46 0.67 -7.13 5.61
N PHE A 47 -0.33 -7.37 4.78
CA PHE A 47 -0.73 -6.42 3.74
C PHE A 47 -2.20 -6.09 3.84
N PHE A 48 -2.52 -4.81 3.78
CA PHE A 48 -3.89 -4.34 3.85
C PHE A 48 -4.21 -3.51 2.62
N ARG A 49 -5.39 -3.72 2.08
CA ARG A 49 -5.91 -2.86 1.04
C ARG A 49 -6.64 -1.72 1.73
N ILE A 50 -6.02 -0.56 1.77
CA ILE A 50 -6.56 0.60 2.49
C ILE A 50 -7.55 1.39 1.66
N SER A 51 -7.52 1.22 0.35
CA SER A 51 -8.46 1.87 -0.56
C SER A 51 -8.47 1.07 -1.86
N ARG A 52 -9.33 1.49 -2.79
CA ARG A 52 -9.41 0.83 -4.09
C ARG A 52 -8.08 0.84 -4.83
N GLY A 53 -7.29 1.88 -4.63
CA GLY A 53 -6.05 2.06 -5.37
C GLY A 53 -4.78 1.92 -4.54
N SER A 54 -4.84 1.36 -3.34
CA SER A 54 -3.65 1.29 -2.49
C SER A 54 -3.64 0.07 -1.60
N ILE A 55 -2.47 -0.57 -1.53
CA ILE A 55 -2.19 -1.68 -0.61
C ILE A 55 -0.94 -1.29 0.16
N VAL A 56 -0.93 -1.50 1.46
CA VAL A 56 0.20 -1.13 2.30
C VAL A 56 0.65 -2.32 3.15
N SER A 57 1.97 -2.44 3.33
CA SER A 57 2.55 -3.41 4.24
C SER A 57 2.44 -2.88 5.66
N MET A 58 2.05 -3.73 6.59
CA MET A 58 2.00 -3.38 8.01
C MET A 58 3.35 -2.84 8.51
N LYS A 59 4.44 -3.40 8.01
CA LYS A 59 5.79 -2.99 8.42
C LYS A 59 6.18 -1.61 7.90
N ALA A 60 5.48 -1.09 6.90
CA ALA A 60 5.75 0.23 6.36
C ALA A 60 5.04 1.33 7.16
N ILE A 61 4.05 0.97 7.97
CA ILE A 61 3.26 1.94 8.71
C ILE A 61 4.03 2.41 9.93
N ASP A 62 4.30 3.72 10.00
CA ASP A 62 4.96 4.33 11.15
C ASP A 62 3.94 4.84 12.16
N THR A 63 2.90 5.50 11.69
CA THR A 63 1.90 6.14 12.55
C THR A 63 0.53 6.05 11.91
N ILE A 64 -0.48 5.84 12.74
CA ILE A 64 -1.88 5.87 12.32
C ILE A 64 -2.56 7.00 13.08
N THR A 65 -3.18 7.92 12.36
CA THR A 65 -3.85 9.07 12.96
C THR A 65 -5.32 9.07 12.56
N LYS A 66 -6.19 9.26 13.55
CA LYS A 66 -7.62 9.40 13.26
C LYS A 66 -7.91 10.78 12.71
N GLN A 67 -8.76 10.82 11.69
CA GLN A 67 -9.24 12.06 11.11
C GLN A 67 -10.74 12.18 11.27
N LEU A 68 -11.25 13.37 11.05
CA LEU A 68 -12.69 13.62 11.07
C LEU A 68 -13.37 12.75 10.01
N GLY A 69 -14.58 12.28 10.31
CA GLY A 69 -15.33 11.45 9.39
C GLY A 69 -15.01 9.96 9.45
N GLY A 70 -14.23 9.53 10.45
CA GLY A 70 -13.92 8.12 10.65
C GLY A 70 -12.85 7.56 9.75
N ARG A 71 -12.09 8.43 9.11
CA ARG A 71 -10.94 8.01 8.28
C ARG A 71 -9.70 7.88 9.13
N LEU A 72 -8.77 7.05 8.66
CA LEU A 72 -7.46 6.92 9.27
C LEU A 72 -6.42 7.40 8.27
N ARG A 73 -5.49 8.21 8.75
CA ARG A 73 -4.34 8.65 7.96
C ARG A 73 -3.15 7.82 8.37
N LEU A 74 -2.43 7.29 7.38
CA LEU A 74 -1.24 6.50 7.62
C LEU A 74 0.00 7.28 7.24
N GLU A 75 1.00 7.23 8.12
CA GLU A 75 2.33 7.71 7.79
C GLU A 75 3.19 6.49 7.56
N VAL A 76 3.75 6.37 6.36
CA VAL A 76 4.50 5.20 5.95
C VAL A 76 5.89 5.57 5.47
N HIS A 77 6.77 4.59 5.44
CA HIS A 77 8.11 4.76 4.90
C HIS A 77 8.37 3.69 3.82
N PRO A 78 9.00 4.04 2.71
CA PRO A 78 9.40 5.40 2.31
C PRO A 78 8.18 6.29 2.10
N ALA A 79 8.35 7.59 2.32
CA ALA A 79 7.24 8.53 2.25
C ALA A 79 6.67 8.59 0.84
N PRO A 80 5.35 8.41 0.69
CA PRO A 80 4.72 8.51 -0.62
C PRO A 80 4.56 9.98 -1.03
N SER A 81 4.37 10.19 -2.34
CA SER A 81 4.12 11.54 -2.86
C SER A 81 2.66 11.96 -2.68
N PHE A 82 1.85 11.11 -2.09
CA PHE A 82 0.43 11.34 -1.88
C PHE A 82 0.06 10.96 -0.44
N GLU A 83 -1.10 11.43 0.00
CA GLU A 83 -1.57 11.10 1.35
C GLU A 83 -2.20 9.71 1.36
N MET A 84 -1.75 8.86 2.28
CA MET A 84 -2.34 7.54 2.46
C MET A 84 -3.39 7.58 3.55
N THR A 85 -4.62 7.28 3.17
CA THR A 85 -5.73 7.22 4.12
C THR A 85 -6.51 5.93 3.92
N VAL A 86 -7.02 5.41 5.02
CA VAL A 86 -7.93 4.26 4.98
C VAL A 86 -9.34 4.82 4.85
N SER A 87 -10.05 4.41 3.81
CA SER A 87 -11.41 4.88 3.62
C SER A 87 -12.30 4.40 4.76
N ARG A 88 -13.35 5.16 5.05
CA ARG A 88 -14.24 4.85 6.15
C ARG A 88 -14.85 3.46 6.07
N SER A 89 -15.14 3.00 4.88
CA SER A 89 -15.72 1.67 4.66
C SER A 89 -14.74 0.53 4.90
N ARG A 90 -13.45 0.82 5.02
CA ARG A 90 -12.43 -0.19 5.23
C ARG A 90 -11.78 -0.12 6.61
N VAL A 91 -12.25 0.79 7.44
CA VAL A 91 -11.76 0.90 8.81
C VAL A 91 -12.47 -0.14 9.67
N ASP A 92 -11.71 -1.07 10.21
CA ASP A 92 -12.22 -2.10 11.13
C ASP A 92 -11.23 -2.33 12.25
#